data_35765b7b1f5013131e7470b872525a14
#
_entry.id   35765b7b1f5013131e7470b872525a14
#
_cell.length_a   1.000
_cell.length_b   1.000
_cell.length_c   1.000
_cell.angle_alpha   90.00
_cell.angle_beta   90.00
_cell.angle_gamma   90.00
#
_symmetry.space_group_name_H-M   'P 1'
#
loop_
_entity.id
_entity.type
_entity.pdbx_description
1 polymer ?
#
loop_
_entity_poly.entity_id
_entity_poly.type
_entity_poly.pdbx_seq_one_letter_code
_entity_poly.pdbx_strand_id
1 'polypeptide(L)'
;MTLKVVYYLNQFFAQKGGEEMAHTPMEVVEGTVGVGSQVNTMLQDKAEITHTIICGDSYFNENESQCCHGLQEILTQLKPDLIIAGPAFNAGRYGMACGTVAKVAHEMGITTISGMYPENPGYELFRQYAYMVETGNSAASMRKAVPAMVKLINRYVETDGEVGSPEEAGYMPRGIRVNFFAEKRGSERAVDLLISKIGGQEFTTEYPMPAFDRVEPQPPVEMMSTAKIALVTSGGVVPKGNPDHIESSSASKYGEYSIRGLETLTEETHETAHGGYDPVACNQDPNRVLPVDVLRDMEREGVIGSLHDMFYTTVGNGTAVAKAKEYGAEIAMKLQKAGVTAAIFTSTXGTCTRCGATMLKEIEKVMPVVHVLTVVPISKTVGANRIVPAIAIPHPLGDPTMQPKEEKYARRQLVEKALSALQTKIDEQTVF
;
A
#
# COMPACT_ATOMS: atom_id res chain seq x y z
N MET A 1 -13.98 -32.96 23.20
CA MET A 1 -15.12 -32.08 22.87
C MET A 1 -14.83 -31.44 21.49
N THR A 2 -15.82 -31.47 20.57
CA THR A 2 -15.66 -30.90 19.24
C THR A 2 -15.78 -29.38 19.32
N LEU A 3 -14.79 -28.65 18.81
CA LEU A 3 -14.82 -27.19 18.83
C LEU A 3 -15.89 -26.66 17.87
N LYS A 4 -16.65 -25.66 18.34
CA LYS A 4 -17.66 -24.99 17.54
C LYS A 4 -17.02 -23.84 16.78
N VAL A 5 -17.09 -23.88 15.44
CA VAL A 5 -16.46 -22.92 14.56
C VAL A 5 -17.51 -22.12 13.79
N VAL A 6 -17.30 -20.82 13.69
CA VAL A 6 -18.09 -19.94 12.81
C VAL A 6 -17.15 -19.46 11.71
N TYR A 7 -17.60 -19.51 10.46
CA TYR A 7 -16.80 -19.12 9.30
C TYR A 7 -17.32 -17.81 8.71
N TYR A 8 -16.43 -16.85 8.46
CA TYR A 8 -16.76 -15.61 7.77
C TYR A 8 -16.29 -15.67 6.31
N LEU A 9 -17.19 -15.44 5.38
CA LEU A 9 -16.91 -15.44 3.94
C LEU A 9 -17.52 -14.20 3.27
N ASN A 10 -16.86 -13.74 2.21
CA ASN A 10 -17.45 -12.73 1.35
C ASN A 10 -18.40 -13.37 0.33
N GLN A 11 -19.08 -12.55 -0.47
CA GLN A 11 -20.05 -13.01 -1.46
C GLN A 11 -19.44 -14.00 -2.47
N PHE A 12 -18.19 -13.79 -2.86
CA PHE A 12 -17.53 -14.61 -3.87
C PHE A 12 -17.24 -16.03 -3.33
N PHE A 13 -16.58 -16.11 -2.18
CA PHE A 13 -16.21 -17.42 -1.62
C PHE A 13 -17.39 -18.14 -0.99
N ALA A 14 -18.47 -17.42 -0.71
CA ALA A 14 -19.76 -18.04 -0.29
C ALA A 14 -20.59 -18.47 -1.50
N GLN A 15 -20.11 -18.26 -2.72
CA GLN A 15 -20.78 -18.64 -3.96
C GLN A 15 -22.13 -17.92 -4.20
N LYS A 16 -22.23 -16.69 -3.69
CA LYS A 16 -23.40 -15.82 -3.94
C LYS A 16 -23.29 -15.10 -5.28
N GLY A 17 -22.06 -14.89 -5.75
CA GLY A 17 -21.81 -14.17 -7.01
C GLY A 17 -20.51 -13.39 -6.94
N GLY A 18 -20.23 -12.64 -7.99
CA GLY A 18 -19.00 -11.84 -8.10
C GLY A 18 -19.18 -10.43 -7.56
N GLU A 19 -18.56 -9.48 -8.26
CA GLU A 19 -18.59 -8.06 -7.85
C GLU A 19 -20.02 -7.50 -7.82
N GLU A 20 -20.92 -8.03 -8.65
CA GLU A 20 -22.33 -7.61 -8.67
C GLU A 20 -23.05 -7.89 -7.36
N MET A 21 -22.50 -8.80 -6.55
CA MET A 21 -23.08 -9.15 -5.23
C MET A 21 -22.29 -8.51 -4.08
N ALA A 22 -21.35 -7.61 -4.36
CA ALA A 22 -20.49 -7.02 -3.33
C ALA A 22 -21.26 -6.15 -2.33
N HIS A 23 -22.50 -5.79 -2.61
CA HIS A 23 -23.36 -5.02 -1.69
C HIS A 23 -24.34 -5.89 -0.91
N THR A 24 -24.15 -7.21 -0.90
CA THR A 24 -25.01 -8.12 -0.13
C THR A 24 -24.88 -7.81 1.37
N PRO A 25 -26.01 -7.53 2.05
CA PRO A 25 -25.97 -7.30 3.49
C PRO A 25 -25.50 -8.53 4.26
N MET A 26 -25.03 -8.30 5.49
CA MET A 26 -24.56 -9.40 6.34
C MET A 26 -25.70 -10.35 6.68
N GLU A 27 -25.46 -11.64 6.50
CA GLU A 27 -26.41 -12.68 6.83
C GLU A 27 -25.69 -13.86 7.50
N VAL A 28 -26.45 -14.67 8.21
CA VAL A 28 -25.92 -15.88 8.86
C VAL A 28 -26.69 -17.09 8.31
N VAL A 29 -25.97 -18.13 7.91
CA VAL A 29 -26.58 -19.38 7.50
C VAL A 29 -26.06 -20.51 8.39
N GLU A 30 -26.91 -21.50 8.65
CA GLU A 30 -26.55 -22.69 9.40
C GLU A 30 -25.69 -23.60 8.52
N GLY A 31 -24.62 -24.14 9.09
CA GLY A 31 -23.74 -25.05 8.37
C GLY A 31 -22.71 -24.33 7.50
N THR A 32 -22.26 -25.01 6.45
CA THR A 32 -21.17 -24.57 5.57
C THR A 32 -21.70 -24.19 4.18
N VAL A 33 -21.01 -23.20 3.60
CA VAL A 33 -21.21 -22.85 2.17
C VAL A 33 -19.84 -22.61 1.54
N GLY A 34 -19.80 -22.72 0.23
CA GLY A 34 -18.59 -22.41 -0.53
C GLY A 34 -17.36 -23.15 -0.02
N VAL A 35 -16.27 -22.42 0.16
CA VAL A 35 -15.01 -23.00 0.61
C VAL A 35 -15.12 -23.62 2.01
N GLY A 36 -16.09 -23.18 2.82
CA GLY A 36 -16.31 -23.74 4.15
C GLY A 36 -16.63 -25.22 4.14
N SER A 37 -17.30 -25.69 3.10
CA SER A 37 -17.62 -27.14 2.99
C SER A 37 -16.35 -27.98 2.85
N GLN A 38 -15.39 -27.51 2.06
CA GLN A 38 -14.09 -28.18 1.91
C GLN A 38 -13.31 -28.17 3.22
N VAL A 39 -13.25 -27.02 3.87
CA VAL A 39 -12.55 -26.87 5.16
C VAL A 39 -13.15 -27.81 6.19
N ASN A 40 -14.48 -27.83 6.30
CA ASN A 40 -15.16 -28.66 7.30
C ASN A 40 -14.85 -30.15 7.15
N THR A 41 -14.80 -30.62 5.90
CA THR A 41 -14.43 -32.03 5.62
C THR A 41 -13.02 -32.35 6.14
N MET A 42 -12.09 -31.38 5.99
CA MET A 42 -10.68 -31.58 6.37
C MET A 42 -10.46 -31.46 7.89
N LEU A 43 -11.40 -30.91 8.65
CA LEU A 43 -11.27 -30.76 10.11
C LEU A 43 -11.47 -32.08 10.85
N GLN A 44 -12.07 -33.05 10.22
CA GLN A 44 -12.26 -34.41 10.74
C GLN A 44 -12.98 -34.39 12.12
N ASP A 45 -13.48 -34.59 12.84
CA ASP A 45 -14.24 -34.58 14.08
C ASP A 45 -13.66 -33.69 15.20
N LYS A 46 -12.54 -33.00 14.93
CA LYS A 46 -11.92 -32.16 15.96
C LYS A 46 -12.65 -30.82 16.14
N ALA A 47 -13.19 -30.32 15.04
CA ALA A 47 -13.90 -29.03 15.01
C ALA A 47 -15.02 -29.13 13.98
N GLU A 48 -16.06 -28.35 14.17
CA GLU A 48 -17.21 -28.36 13.27
C GLU A 48 -17.65 -26.92 12.97
N ILE A 49 -17.81 -26.62 11.68
CA ILE A 49 -18.36 -25.31 11.26
C ILE A 49 -19.88 -25.38 11.41
N THR A 50 -20.39 -24.71 12.43
CA THR A 50 -21.83 -24.75 12.74
C THR A 50 -22.60 -23.69 11.96
N HIS A 51 -21.97 -22.55 11.66
CA HIS A 51 -22.61 -21.43 10.96
C HIS A 51 -21.59 -20.71 10.09
N THR A 52 -22.09 -20.07 9.03
CA THR A 52 -21.29 -19.21 8.15
C THR A 52 -21.92 -17.81 8.16
N ILE A 53 -21.08 -16.81 8.38
CA ILE A 53 -21.46 -15.39 8.24
C ILE A 53 -21.02 -14.96 6.85
N ILE A 54 -21.93 -14.38 6.08
CA ILE A 54 -21.65 -13.93 4.70
C ILE A 54 -21.93 -12.43 4.63
N CYS A 55 -21.00 -11.68 4.02
CA CYS A 55 -21.21 -10.25 3.83
C CYS A 55 -20.49 -9.80 2.55
N GLY A 56 -21.14 -8.97 1.77
CA GLY A 56 -20.53 -8.41 0.56
C GLY A 56 -19.39 -7.47 0.91
N ASP A 57 -18.31 -7.51 0.13
CA ASP A 57 -17.10 -6.72 0.38
C ASP A 57 -17.38 -5.22 0.44
N SER A 58 -18.20 -4.70 -0.49
CA SER A 58 -18.57 -3.28 -0.49
C SER A 58 -19.50 -2.96 0.69
N TYR A 59 -20.48 -3.84 0.93
CA TYR A 59 -21.40 -3.61 2.05
C TYR A 59 -20.63 -3.49 3.37
N PHE A 60 -19.69 -4.41 3.61
CA PHE A 60 -18.91 -4.40 4.85
C PHE A 60 -18.13 -3.08 4.99
N ASN A 61 -17.40 -2.69 3.93
CA ASN A 61 -16.55 -1.49 3.99
C ASN A 61 -17.39 -0.21 4.16
N GLU A 62 -18.54 -0.16 3.52
CA GLU A 62 -19.39 1.04 3.56
C GLU A 62 -20.19 1.15 4.86
N ASN A 63 -20.40 0.03 5.55
CA ASN A 63 -21.24 -0.05 6.75
C ASN A 63 -20.47 -0.68 7.91
N GLU A 64 -19.18 -0.39 8.04
CA GLU A 64 -18.29 -1.07 9.00
C GLU A 64 -18.83 -1.06 10.42
N SER A 65 -19.28 0.11 10.93
CA SER A 65 -19.82 0.22 12.28
C SER A 65 -21.03 -0.71 12.51
N GLN A 66 -21.94 -0.70 11.55
CA GLN A 66 -23.14 -1.55 11.61
C GLN A 66 -22.76 -3.02 11.56
N CYS A 67 -21.80 -3.37 10.71
CA CYS A 67 -21.31 -4.75 10.60
C CYS A 67 -20.64 -5.20 11.91
N CYS A 68 -19.85 -4.34 12.53
CA CYS A 68 -19.22 -4.66 13.81
C CYS A 68 -20.26 -4.93 14.90
N HIS A 69 -21.31 -4.11 14.99
CA HIS A 69 -22.40 -4.36 15.93
C HIS A 69 -23.11 -5.68 15.63
N GLY A 70 -23.42 -5.93 14.37
CA GLY A 70 -24.03 -7.18 13.93
C GLY A 70 -23.19 -8.40 14.29
N LEU A 71 -21.88 -8.30 14.07
CA LEU A 71 -20.95 -9.37 14.43
C LEU A 71 -20.99 -9.64 15.95
N GLN A 72 -20.98 -8.59 16.76
CA GLN A 72 -21.04 -8.74 18.22
C GLN A 72 -22.32 -9.48 18.63
N GLU A 73 -23.46 -9.12 18.05
CA GLU A 73 -24.72 -9.79 18.33
C GLU A 73 -24.70 -11.26 17.92
N ILE A 74 -24.24 -11.54 16.70
CA ILE A 74 -24.16 -12.89 16.16
C ILE A 74 -23.24 -13.75 17.02
N LEU A 75 -22.04 -13.25 17.34
CA LEU A 75 -21.07 -14.01 18.12
C LEU A 75 -21.53 -14.22 19.56
N THR A 76 -22.27 -13.28 20.13
CA THR A 76 -22.86 -13.43 21.46
C THR A 76 -23.89 -14.55 21.46
N GLN A 77 -24.71 -14.67 20.42
CA GLN A 77 -25.72 -15.72 20.28
C GLN A 77 -25.09 -17.09 20.01
N LEU A 78 -24.15 -17.14 19.06
CA LEU A 78 -23.58 -18.40 18.58
C LEU A 78 -22.51 -18.98 19.52
N LYS A 79 -21.79 -18.11 20.22
CA LYS A 79 -20.72 -18.50 21.18
C LYS A 79 -19.73 -19.50 20.57
N PRO A 80 -19.10 -19.18 19.47
CA PRO A 80 -18.12 -20.10 18.88
C PRO A 80 -16.85 -20.19 19.72
N ASP A 81 -16.16 -21.32 19.61
CA ASP A 81 -14.83 -21.50 20.20
C ASP A 81 -13.74 -20.90 19.31
N LEU A 82 -14.01 -20.79 18.00
CA LEU A 82 -13.03 -20.36 17.02
C LEU A 82 -13.76 -19.74 15.82
N ILE A 83 -13.12 -18.73 15.21
CA ILE A 83 -13.61 -18.15 13.96
C ILE A 83 -12.57 -18.42 12.87
N ILE A 84 -13.06 -18.71 11.68
CA ILE A 84 -12.25 -18.76 10.47
C ILE A 84 -12.71 -17.59 9.59
N ALA A 85 -11.78 -16.81 9.05
CA ALA A 85 -12.10 -15.72 8.14
C ALA A 85 -11.16 -15.77 6.93
N GLY A 86 -11.73 -15.87 5.74
CA GLY A 86 -10.91 -15.95 4.53
C GLY A 86 -10.81 -17.37 3.97
N PRO A 87 -9.79 -17.69 3.14
CA PRO A 87 -8.59 -16.88 2.85
C PRO A 87 -8.90 -15.68 1.96
N ALA A 88 -8.26 -14.56 2.27
CA ALA A 88 -8.50 -13.30 1.54
C ALA A 88 -7.49 -13.06 0.41
N PHE A 89 -6.41 -13.84 0.37
CA PHE A 89 -5.35 -13.66 -0.64
C PHE A 89 -4.90 -12.18 -0.65
N ASN A 90 -4.84 -11.56 -1.82
CA ASN A 90 -4.50 -10.13 -1.91
C ASN A 90 -5.71 -9.25 -2.23
N ALA A 91 -6.93 -9.74 -1.93
CA ALA A 91 -8.15 -8.95 -2.11
C ALA A 91 -8.27 -7.95 -0.96
N GLY A 92 -8.03 -6.66 -1.25
CA GLY A 92 -7.90 -5.63 -0.21
C GLY A 92 -9.15 -5.45 0.64
N ARG A 93 -10.33 -5.27 0.01
CA ARG A 93 -11.58 -5.08 0.77
C ARG A 93 -11.90 -6.30 1.63
N TYR A 94 -11.70 -7.51 1.07
CA TYR A 94 -11.98 -8.74 1.81
C TYR A 94 -10.98 -8.93 2.95
N GLY A 95 -9.70 -8.64 2.71
CA GLY A 95 -8.70 -8.71 3.78
C GLY A 95 -9.00 -7.75 4.92
N MET A 96 -9.44 -6.54 4.60
CA MET A 96 -9.87 -5.57 5.62
C MET A 96 -11.08 -6.10 6.41
N ALA A 97 -12.06 -6.66 5.72
CA ALA A 97 -13.24 -7.24 6.39
C ALA A 97 -12.84 -8.41 7.30
N CYS A 98 -12.00 -9.33 6.80
CA CYS A 98 -11.51 -10.46 7.61
C CYS A 98 -10.75 -9.95 8.85
N GLY A 99 -9.94 -8.90 8.67
CA GLY A 99 -9.21 -8.29 9.77
C GLY A 99 -10.12 -7.65 10.81
N THR A 100 -11.15 -6.94 10.34
CA THR A 100 -12.13 -6.33 11.25
C THR A 100 -12.91 -7.41 12.02
N VAL A 101 -13.30 -8.49 11.35
CA VAL A 101 -13.94 -9.64 12.01
C VAL A 101 -13.02 -10.19 13.11
N ALA A 102 -11.72 -10.35 12.80
CA ALA A 102 -10.75 -10.86 13.77
C ALA A 102 -10.62 -9.91 14.97
N LYS A 103 -10.62 -8.60 14.73
CA LYS A 103 -10.52 -7.63 15.82
C LYS A 103 -11.75 -7.69 16.73
N VAL A 104 -12.95 -7.71 16.16
CA VAL A 104 -14.19 -7.81 16.94
C VAL A 104 -14.18 -9.11 17.77
N ALA A 105 -13.81 -10.23 17.16
CA ALA A 105 -13.74 -11.53 17.85
C ALA A 105 -12.71 -11.47 18.98
N HIS A 106 -11.54 -10.91 18.73
CA HIS A 106 -10.47 -10.79 19.73
C HIS A 106 -10.95 -10.00 20.96
N GLU A 107 -11.67 -8.90 20.72
CA GLU A 107 -12.22 -8.09 21.81
C GLU A 107 -13.27 -8.84 22.64
N MET A 108 -13.87 -9.89 22.07
CA MET A 108 -14.81 -10.77 22.75
C MET A 108 -14.14 -12.04 23.31
N GLY A 109 -12.81 -12.14 23.19
CA GLY A 109 -12.06 -13.30 23.70
C GLY A 109 -12.11 -14.53 22.79
N ILE A 110 -12.43 -14.35 21.50
CA ILE A 110 -12.54 -15.45 20.55
C ILE A 110 -11.37 -15.36 19.56
N THR A 111 -10.69 -16.48 19.33
CA THR A 111 -9.56 -16.55 18.40
C THR A 111 -10.05 -16.66 16.95
N THR A 112 -9.34 -16.00 16.04
CA THR A 112 -9.59 -16.08 14.60
C THR A 112 -8.35 -16.67 13.89
N ILE A 113 -8.60 -17.56 12.94
CA ILE A 113 -7.58 -18.07 12.02
C ILE A 113 -7.97 -17.62 10.61
N SER A 114 -6.99 -17.12 9.87
CA SER A 114 -7.22 -16.57 8.54
C SER A 114 -6.08 -16.94 7.59
N GLY A 115 -6.21 -16.58 6.34
CA GLY A 115 -5.15 -16.70 5.36
C GLY A 115 -5.09 -15.45 4.51
N MET A 116 -3.90 -14.89 4.34
CA MET A 116 -3.71 -13.66 3.55
C MET A 116 -2.36 -13.65 2.85
N TYR A 117 -2.32 -12.93 1.74
CA TYR A 117 -1.05 -12.60 1.09
C TYR A 117 -0.31 -11.58 1.98
N PRO A 118 1.03 -11.70 2.10
CA PRO A 118 1.77 -10.83 3.05
C PRO A 118 1.59 -9.33 2.84
N GLU A 119 1.27 -8.90 1.62
CA GLU A 119 1.09 -7.48 1.33
C GLU A 119 -0.38 -7.05 1.37
N ASN A 120 -1.30 -7.93 1.75
CA ASN A 120 -2.70 -7.56 1.94
C ASN A 120 -2.79 -6.56 3.10
N PRO A 121 -3.45 -5.40 2.92
CA PRO A 121 -3.57 -4.41 4.01
C PRO A 121 -4.23 -4.98 5.26
N GLY A 122 -5.11 -5.98 5.11
CA GLY A 122 -5.72 -6.65 6.26
C GLY A 122 -4.70 -7.34 7.14
N TYR A 123 -3.62 -7.90 6.55
CA TYR A 123 -2.56 -8.49 7.37
C TYR A 123 -1.84 -7.41 8.18
N GLU A 124 -1.34 -6.38 7.53
CA GLU A 124 -0.55 -5.36 8.22
C GLU A 124 -1.33 -4.69 9.36
N LEU A 125 -2.59 -4.37 9.10
CA LEU A 125 -3.40 -3.61 10.07
C LEU A 125 -3.98 -4.48 11.20
N PHE A 126 -4.22 -5.78 10.94
CA PHE A 126 -4.95 -6.62 11.88
C PHE A 126 -4.20 -7.86 12.35
N ARG A 127 -2.93 -8.03 11.97
CA ARG A 127 -2.17 -9.25 12.29
C ARG A 127 -2.10 -9.56 13.78
N GLN A 128 -2.22 -8.56 14.64
CA GLN A 128 -2.17 -8.80 16.08
C GLN A 128 -3.43 -9.50 16.61
N TYR A 129 -4.53 -9.47 15.84
CA TYR A 129 -5.83 -9.98 16.28
C TYR A 129 -6.14 -11.39 15.78
N ALA A 130 -5.30 -11.97 14.93
CA ALA A 130 -5.57 -13.28 14.34
C ALA A 130 -4.29 -14.03 14.07
N TYR A 131 -4.41 -15.35 13.92
CA TYR A 131 -3.34 -16.17 13.34
C TYR A 131 -3.60 -16.25 11.83
N MET A 132 -2.71 -15.70 11.03
CA MET A 132 -2.89 -15.64 9.57
C MET A 132 -1.80 -16.43 8.86
N VAL A 133 -2.20 -17.46 8.10
CA VAL A 133 -1.23 -18.20 7.27
C VAL A 133 -0.93 -17.41 6.00
N GLU A 134 0.28 -17.54 5.50
CA GLU A 134 0.66 -16.93 4.24
C GLU A 134 -0.03 -17.64 3.08
N THR A 135 -0.59 -16.85 2.16
CA THR A 135 -1.17 -17.39 0.92
C THR A 135 -0.49 -16.77 -0.29
N GLY A 136 -0.74 -17.32 -1.46
CA GLY A 136 -0.37 -16.67 -2.71
C GLY A 136 -1.21 -15.42 -2.96
N ASN A 137 -0.90 -14.74 -4.06
CA ASN A 137 -1.49 -13.46 -4.41
C ASN A 137 -2.98 -13.55 -4.76
N SER A 138 -3.43 -14.71 -5.25
CA SER A 138 -4.81 -14.84 -5.74
C SER A 138 -5.42 -16.19 -5.39
N ALA A 139 -6.72 -16.32 -5.65
CA ALA A 139 -7.47 -17.57 -5.41
C ALA A 139 -6.94 -18.75 -6.20
N ALA A 140 -6.08 -18.54 -7.21
CA ALA A 140 -5.40 -19.63 -7.89
C ALA A 140 -4.57 -20.50 -6.92
N SER A 141 -4.16 -19.93 -5.77
CA SER A 141 -3.42 -20.67 -4.76
C SER A 141 -4.30 -21.32 -3.68
N MET A 142 -5.62 -21.41 -3.91
CA MET A 142 -6.57 -22.01 -2.96
C MET A 142 -6.15 -23.41 -2.52
N ARG A 143 -5.61 -24.23 -3.44
CA ARG A 143 -5.19 -25.59 -3.16
C ARG A 143 -4.07 -25.66 -2.12
N LYS A 144 -3.29 -24.59 -1.95
CA LYS A 144 -2.24 -24.51 -0.92
C LYS A 144 -2.77 -23.80 0.34
N ALA A 145 -3.59 -22.76 0.16
CA ALA A 145 -4.08 -21.94 1.25
C ALA A 145 -4.97 -22.73 2.23
N VAL A 146 -5.92 -23.48 1.71
CA VAL A 146 -6.87 -24.22 2.57
C VAL A 146 -6.15 -25.28 3.43
N PRO A 147 -5.28 -26.14 2.87
CA PRO A 147 -4.54 -27.07 3.73
C PRO A 147 -3.67 -26.37 4.78
N ALA A 148 -3.06 -25.22 4.46
CA ALA A 148 -2.25 -24.48 5.44
C ALA A 148 -3.11 -23.95 6.58
N MET A 149 -4.30 -23.42 6.27
CA MET A 149 -5.24 -22.97 7.30
C MET A 149 -5.71 -24.14 8.17
N VAL A 150 -6.07 -25.27 7.55
CA VAL A 150 -6.53 -26.44 8.26
C VAL A 150 -5.44 -26.99 9.19
N LYS A 151 -4.18 -27.02 8.70
CA LYS A 151 -3.05 -27.45 9.54
C LYS A 151 -2.95 -26.60 10.81
N LEU A 152 -3.11 -25.29 10.67
CA LEU A 152 -3.05 -24.39 11.82
C LEU A 152 -4.27 -24.60 12.75
N ILE A 153 -5.46 -24.78 12.17
CA ILE A 153 -6.66 -25.05 12.96
C ILE A 153 -6.48 -26.35 13.77
N ASN A 154 -5.99 -27.41 13.13
CA ASN A 154 -5.75 -28.68 13.81
C ASN A 154 -4.72 -28.53 14.94
N ARG A 155 -3.66 -27.76 14.69
CA ARG A 155 -2.67 -27.47 15.73
C ARG A 155 -3.31 -26.71 16.90
N TYR A 156 -4.14 -25.70 16.60
CA TYR A 156 -4.86 -24.95 17.61
C TYR A 156 -5.71 -25.88 18.50
N VAL A 157 -6.43 -26.80 17.88
CA VAL A 157 -7.27 -27.77 18.61
C VAL A 157 -6.41 -28.69 19.47
N GLU A 158 -5.34 -29.24 18.89
CA GLU A 158 -4.47 -30.23 19.55
C GLU A 158 -3.68 -29.62 20.70
N THR A 159 -3.37 -28.33 20.65
CA THR A 159 -2.59 -27.64 21.69
C THR A 159 -3.43 -26.83 22.66
N ASP A 160 -4.74 -26.96 22.53
CA ASP A 160 -5.70 -26.18 23.35
C ASP A 160 -5.39 -24.67 23.28
N GLY A 161 -5.10 -24.21 22.06
CA GLY A 161 -4.85 -22.81 21.76
C GLY A 161 -3.40 -22.32 21.90
N GLU A 162 -2.52 -23.17 22.41
CA GLU A 162 -1.09 -22.81 22.61
C GLU A 162 -0.28 -23.20 21.38
N VAL A 163 -0.52 -22.51 20.26
CA VAL A 163 0.01 -22.91 18.94
C VAL A 163 1.53 -22.81 18.81
N GLY A 164 2.18 -21.98 19.66
CA GLY A 164 3.62 -21.79 19.59
C GLY A 164 4.02 -20.60 18.71
N SER A 165 5.29 -20.54 18.35
CA SER A 165 5.82 -19.42 17.57
C SER A 165 5.40 -19.50 16.11
N PRO A 166 5.53 -18.39 15.36
CA PRO A 166 5.28 -18.43 13.90
C PRO A 166 6.09 -19.50 13.18
N GLU A 167 7.36 -19.68 13.57
CA GLU A 167 8.26 -20.66 12.95
C GLU A 167 7.79 -22.09 13.19
N GLU A 168 7.22 -22.36 14.36
CA GLU A 168 6.73 -23.68 14.71
C GLU A 168 5.37 -24.00 14.09
N ALA A 169 4.47 -23.01 14.09
CA ALA A 169 3.07 -23.23 13.74
C ALA A 169 2.72 -22.84 12.30
N GLY A 170 3.58 -22.06 11.62
CA GLY A 170 3.38 -21.73 10.22
C GLY A 170 2.49 -20.54 9.94
N TYR A 171 2.21 -19.71 10.95
CA TYR A 171 1.48 -18.46 10.71
C TYR A 171 2.47 -17.30 10.55
N MET A 172 2.02 -16.22 9.94
CA MET A 172 2.84 -15.03 9.73
C MET A 172 2.97 -14.23 11.04
N PRO A 173 4.14 -13.58 11.29
CA PRO A 173 4.36 -12.84 12.54
C PRO A 173 3.24 -11.85 12.85
N ARG A 174 2.79 -11.84 14.09
CA ARG A 174 1.64 -11.03 14.52
C ARG A 174 2.00 -9.60 14.94
N GLY A 175 3.29 -9.27 14.97
CA GLY A 175 3.72 -7.92 15.35
C GLY A 175 3.54 -7.61 16.83
N ILE A 176 3.27 -8.62 17.65
CA ILE A 176 3.13 -8.43 19.11
C ILE A 176 4.53 -8.29 19.68
N ARG A 177 4.77 -7.19 20.36
CA ARG A 177 6.09 -6.91 20.93
C ARG A 177 6.13 -7.33 22.41
N VAL A 178 7.15 -8.11 22.74
CA VAL A 178 7.40 -8.50 24.12
C VAL A 178 8.84 -8.11 24.49
N ASN A 179 9.08 -7.84 25.75
CA ASN A 179 10.43 -7.54 26.21
C ASN A 179 11.28 -8.81 26.11
N PHE A 180 12.48 -8.66 25.56
CA PHE A 180 13.42 -9.75 25.37
C PHE A 180 14.81 -9.28 25.80
N PHE A 181 15.41 -10.02 26.71
CA PHE A 181 16.75 -9.68 27.25
C PHE A 181 17.77 -10.64 26.65
N ALA A 182 18.51 -10.17 25.65
CA ALA A 182 19.57 -10.93 25.02
C ALA A 182 20.82 -10.94 25.90
N GLU A 183 21.72 -11.91 25.68
CA GLU A 183 22.97 -12.00 26.41
C GLU A 183 23.86 -10.77 26.23
N LYS A 184 23.91 -10.24 25.00
CA LYS A 184 24.66 -9.03 24.67
C LYS A 184 23.71 -7.86 24.47
N ARG A 185 24.14 -6.70 24.92
CA ARG A 185 23.39 -5.45 24.67
C ARG A 185 23.33 -5.17 23.15
N GLY A 186 22.34 -4.46 22.72
CA GLY A 186 22.22 -4.05 21.32
C GLY A 186 23.43 -3.29 20.81
N SER A 187 24.02 -2.44 21.65
CA SER A 187 25.26 -1.71 21.29
C SER A 187 26.43 -2.64 21.04
N GLU A 188 26.57 -3.70 21.83
CA GLU A 188 27.63 -4.69 21.64
C GLU A 188 27.43 -5.45 20.33
N ARG A 189 26.18 -5.87 20.06
CA ARG A 189 25.86 -6.57 18.83
C ARG A 189 26.09 -5.69 17.59
N ALA A 190 25.78 -4.39 17.71
CA ALA A 190 26.01 -3.45 16.62
C ALA A 190 27.52 -3.28 16.34
N VAL A 191 28.33 -3.20 17.39
CA VAL A 191 29.79 -3.11 17.24
C VAL A 191 30.36 -4.40 16.64
N ASP A 192 29.89 -5.56 17.09
CA ASP A 192 30.33 -6.85 16.54
C ASP A 192 30.04 -6.91 15.03
N LEU A 193 28.84 -6.49 14.63
CA LEU A 193 28.44 -6.45 13.23
C LEU A 193 29.35 -5.50 12.42
N LEU A 194 29.61 -4.31 12.98
CA LEU A 194 30.49 -3.33 12.34
C LEU A 194 31.90 -3.88 12.14
N ILE A 195 32.44 -4.52 13.18
CA ILE A 195 33.80 -5.10 13.12
C ILE A 195 33.86 -6.18 12.04
N SER A 196 32.83 -7.06 11.97
CA SER A 196 32.76 -8.11 10.94
C SER A 196 32.74 -7.49 9.54
N LYS A 197 31.93 -6.44 9.37
CA LYS A 197 31.78 -5.77 8.08
C LYS A 197 33.11 -5.10 7.65
N ILE A 198 33.75 -4.37 8.56
CA ILE A 198 35.05 -3.69 8.28
C ILE A 198 36.11 -4.74 7.96
N GLY A 199 36.11 -5.85 8.69
CA GLY A 199 37.09 -6.93 8.51
C GLY A 199 36.85 -7.79 7.28
N GLY A 200 35.79 -7.50 6.50
CA GLY A 200 35.48 -8.28 5.29
C GLY A 200 34.97 -9.68 5.57
N GLN A 201 34.49 -9.95 6.79
CA GLN A 201 33.93 -11.24 7.16
C GLN A 201 32.46 -11.31 6.79
N GLU A 202 31.94 -12.52 6.63
CA GLU A 202 30.50 -12.69 6.43
C GLU A 202 29.73 -12.17 7.64
N PHE A 203 28.65 -11.49 7.38
CA PHE A 203 27.76 -11.00 8.44
C PHE A 203 26.32 -11.03 7.97
N THR A 204 25.39 -11.10 8.93
CA THR A 204 23.97 -10.98 8.65
C THR A 204 23.40 -9.90 9.56
N THR A 205 22.41 -9.18 9.04
CA THR A 205 21.70 -8.20 9.86
C THR A 205 20.65 -8.94 10.70
N GLU A 206 20.36 -8.44 11.89
CA GLU A 206 19.33 -9.04 12.75
C GLU A 206 17.95 -8.94 12.14
N TYR A 207 17.74 -7.90 11.32
CA TYR A 207 16.52 -7.72 10.58
C TYR A 207 16.84 -7.85 9.08
N PRO A 208 16.15 -8.72 8.35
CA PRO A 208 16.46 -8.89 6.92
C PRO A 208 16.31 -7.57 6.16
N MET A 209 17.32 -7.24 5.38
CA MET A 209 17.28 -6.03 4.57
C MET A 209 16.42 -6.29 3.32
N PRO A 210 15.49 -5.39 2.98
CA PRO A 210 14.70 -5.57 1.77
C PRO A 210 15.59 -5.46 0.52
N ALA A 211 15.27 -6.26 -0.48
CA ALA A 211 15.93 -6.22 -1.77
C ALA A 211 14.96 -5.64 -2.80
N PHE A 212 15.44 -4.66 -3.56
CA PHE A 212 14.64 -4.02 -4.59
C PHE A 212 15.29 -4.25 -5.96
N ASP A 213 14.47 -4.56 -6.96
CA ASP A 213 14.95 -4.70 -8.34
C ASP A 213 15.45 -3.35 -8.87
N ARG A 214 16.28 -3.42 -9.91
CA ARG A 214 16.80 -2.22 -10.59
C ARG A 214 16.27 -2.18 -12.02
N VAL A 215 16.06 -0.98 -12.54
CA VAL A 215 15.71 -0.77 -13.94
C VAL A 215 16.77 0.11 -14.59
N GLU A 216 17.04 -0.11 -15.87
CA GLU A 216 18.03 0.67 -16.59
C GLU A 216 17.52 2.09 -16.79
N PRO A 217 18.39 3.11 -16.65
CA PRO A 217 17.98 4.48 -16.95
C PRO A 217 17.58 4.63 -18.41
N GLN A 218 16.47 5.29 -18.67
CA GLN A 218 16.07 5.62 -20.03
C GLN A 218 16.95 6.74 -20.58
N PRO A 219 17.12 6.79 -21.89
CA PRO A 219 17.86 7.89 -22.52
C PRO A 219 17.27 9.26 -22.17
N PRO A 220 18.09 10.31 -22.15
CA PRO A 220 17.59 11.64 -21.80
C PRO A 220 16.66 12.21 -22.86
N VAL A 221 15.86 13.19 -22.45
CA VAL A 221 15.03 13.98 -23.36
C VAL A 221 16.00 14.80 -24.25
N GLU A 222 15.89 14.63 -25.56
CA GLU A 222 16.80 15.32 -26.52
C GLU A 222 16.41 16.78 -26.70
N MET A 223 15.11 17.07 -26.81
CA MET A 223 14.62 18.42 -27.07
C MET A 223 13.45 18.75 -26.15
N MET A 224 13.76 19.43 -25.04
CA MET A 224 12.76 19.75 -24.02
C MET A 224 11.66 20.68 -24.58
N SER A 225 12.01 21.58 -25.52
CA SER A 225 11.03 22.50 -26.08
C SER A 225 9.92 21.84 -26.90
N THR A 226 10.08 20.55 -27.25
CA THR A 226 9.02 19.78 -27.92
C THR A 226 8.48 18.66 -27.06
N ALA A 227 9.00 18.50 -25.85
CA ALA A 227 8.65 17.40 -24.97
C ALA A 227 7.29 17.61 -24.30
N LYS A 228 6.52 16.55 -24.20
CA LYS A 228 5.28 16.51 -23.41
C LYS A 228 5.62 15.94 -22.05
N ILE A 229 5.47 16.75 -21.02
CA ILE A 229 5.85 16.40 -19.64
C ILE A 229 4.58 16.05 -18.83
N ALA A 230 4.64 14.94 -18.09
CA ALA A 230 3.53 14.53 -17.24
C ALA A 230 3.91 14.66 -15.78
N LEU A 231 2.91 14.87 -14.93
CA LEU A 231 3.05 14.90 -13.47
C LEU A 231 2.42 13.66 -12.85
N VAL A 232 3.16 13.04 -11.95
CA VAL A 232 2.68 11.91 -11.14
C VAL A 232 3.10 12.16 -9.69
N THR A 233 2.26 11.79 -8.73
CA THR A 233 2.63 11.98 -7.33
C THR A 233 2.13 10.84 -6.46
N SER A 234 2.92 10.49 -5.46
CA SER A 234 2.47 9.63 -4.35
C SER A 234 2.07 10.47 -3.13
N GLY A 235 2.11 11.80 -3.26
CA GLY A 235 1.77 12.73 -2.19
C GLY A 235 0.29 13.00 -2.01
N GLY A 236 -0.57 12.31 -2.75
CA GLY A 236 -2.01 12.30 -2.49
C GLY A 236 -2.79 13.54 -2.90
N VAL A 237 -2.25 14.37 -3.82
CA VAL A 237 -3.00 15.53 -4.30
C VAL A 237 -4.19 15.05 -5.13
N VAL A 238 -5.38 15.51 -4.78
CA VAL A 238 -6.64 15.10 -5.43
C VAL A 238 -7.52 16.34 -5.66
N PRO A 239 -8.51 16.28 -6.57
CA PRO A 239 -9.50 17.36 -6.65
C PRO A 239 -10.23 17.52 -5.33
N LYS A 240 -10.66 18.75 -5.06
CA LYS A 240 -11.34 19.11 -3.80
C LYS A 240 -12.49 18.13 -3.50
N GLY A 241 -12.53 17.67 -2.26
CA GLY A 241 -13.53 16.71 -1.82
C GLY A 241 -13.17 15.26 -2.08
N ASN A 242 -11.99 14.99 -2.68
CA ASN A 242 -11.50 13.63 -2.92
C ASN A 242 -12.59 12.75 -3.55
N PRO A 243 -13.03 13.07 -4.78
CA PRO A 243 -14.24 12.45 -5.35
C PRO A 243 -14.16 10.92 -5.52
N ASP A 244 -12.98 10.37 -5.66
CA ASP A 244 -12.83 8.91 -5.80
C ASP A 244 -12.52 8.22 -4.47
N HIS A 245 -12.55 8.98 -3.37
CA HIS A 245 -12.33 8.45 -2.02
C HIS A 245 -11.04 7.64 -1.93
N ILE A 246 -9.92 8.21 -2.43
CA ILE A 246 -8.60 7.60 -2.27
C ILE A 246 -8.27 7.61 -0.78
N GLU A 247 -7.95 6.45 -0.23
CA GLU A 247 -7.73 6.28 1.21
C GLU A 247 -6.50 7.08 1.67
N SER A 248 -6.57 7.61 2.89
CA SER A 248 -5.49 8.43 3.47
C SER A 248 -4.26 7.60 3.84
N SER A 249 -4.38 6.28 3.81
CA SER A 249 -3.30 5.33 4.10
C SER A 249 -3.63 4.01 3.40
N SER A 250 -2.60 3.28 2.98
CA SER A 250 -2.76 1.96 2.35
C SER A 250 -3.73 2.00 1.17
N ALA A 251 -3.57 3.00 0.29
CA ALA A 251 -4.51 3.27 -0.78
C ALA A 251 -4.70 2.06 -1.70
N SER A 252 -5.96 1.71 -1.94
CA SER A 252 -6.34 0.57 -2.77
C SER A 252 -6.45 0.95 -4.25
N LYS A 253 -6.23 2.22 -4.57
CA LYS A 253 -6.41 2.77 -5.93
C LYS A 253 -5.52 3.97 -6.17
N TYR A 254 -5.37 4.35 -7.44
CA TYR A 254 -4.79 5.64 -7.82
C TYR A 254 -5.84 6.45 -8.57
N GLY A 255 -5.64 7.76 -8.64
CA GLY A 255 -6.52 8.67 -9.36
C GLY A 255 -5.87 9.20 -10.63
N GLU A 256 -6.72 9.54 -11.59
CA GLU A 256 -6.34 10.16 -12.85
C GLU A 256 -7.25 11.36 -13.05
N TYR A 257 -6.67 12.56 -13.04
CA TYR A 257 -7.48 13.79 -13.02
C TYR A 257 -6.99 14.80 -14.04
N SER A 258 -7.93 15.50 -14.64
CA SER A 258 -7.64 16.52 -15.66
C SER A 258 -7.16 17.83 -15.03
N ILE A 259 -6.11 18.40 -15.60
CA ILE A 259 -5.68 19.77 -15.33
C ILE A 259 -5.84 20.64 -16.58
N ARG A 260 -6.62 20.17 -17.55
CA ARG A 260 -6.87 20.96 -18.77
C ARG A 260 -7.52 22.29 -18.40
N GLY A 261 -6.94 23.38 -18.87
CA GLY A 261 -7.45 24.71 -18.62
C GLY A 261 -7.11 25.30 -17.27
N LEU A 262 -6.41 24.56 -16.42
CA LEU A 262 -5.96 25.08 -15.13
C LEU A 262 -4.55 25.67 -15.28
N GLU A 263 -4.41 26.92 -14.87
CA GLU A 263 -3.11 27.60 -14.87
C GLU A 263 -2.33 27.32 -13.58
N THR A 264 -3.04 26.98 -12.53
CA THR A 264 -2.47 26.70 -11.19
C THR A 264 -3.47 25.85 -10.41
N LEU A 265 -2.98 25.18 -9.39
CA LEU A 265 -3.84 24.53 -8.40
C LEU A 265 -4.07 25.51 -7.26
N THR A 266 -5.26 25.48 -6.65
CA THR A 266 -5.60 26.35 -5.54
C THR A 266 -6.29 25.56 -4.43
N GLU A 267 -6.44 26.18 -3.26
CA GLU A 267 -7.13 25.56 -2.13
C GLU A 267 -8.60 25.25 -2.43
N GLU A 268 -9.19 25.91 -3.44
CA GLU A 268 -10.57 25.64 -3.86
C GLU A 268 -10.65 24.48 -4.86
N THR A 269 -9.57 24.21 -5.61
CA THR A 269 -9.61 23.20 -6.67
C THR A 269 -9.05 21.84 -6.24
N HIS A 270 -8.06 21.84 -5.34
CA HIS A 270 -7.37 20.61 -4.96
C HIS A 270 -7.02 20.60 -3.47
N GLU A 271 -6.73 19.41 -2.97
CA GLU A 271 -6.30 19.19 -1.60
C GLU A 271 -5.47 17.91 -1.54
N THR A 272 -4.91 17.57 -0.38
CA THR A 272 -4.26 16.27 -0.22
C THR A 272 -5.15 15.32 0.58
N ALA A 273 -5.25 14.09 0.09
CA ALA A 273 -5.88 12.98 0.81
C ALA A 273 -4.89 12.25 1.73
N HIS A 274 -3.61 12.60 1.68
CA HIS A 274 -2.52 11.83 2.31
C HIS A 274 -2.48 12.03 3.82
N GLY A 275 -2.68 10.96 4.60
CA GLY A 275 -2.72 11.02 6.06
C GLY A 275 -1.35 10.96 6.75
N GLY A 276 -0.27 10.89 6.00
CA GLY A 276 1.07 10.68 6.56
C GLY A 276 1.92 11.94 6.74
N TYR A 277 1.41 13.11 6.38
CA TYR A 277 2.11 14.38 6.61
C TYR A 277 1.10 15.48 6.92
N ASP A 278 1.59 16.59 7.46
CA ASP A 278 0.74 17.74 7.80
C ASP A 278 0.14 18.32 6.52
N PRO A 279 -1.19 18.28 6.35
CA PRO A 279 -1.80 18.68 5.09
C PRO A 279 -1.90 20.20 4.90
N VAL A 280 -1.64 20.99 5.93
CA VAL A 280 -1.93 22.43 5.89
C VAL A 280 -1.22 23.14 4.73
N ALA A 281 0.09 22.92 4.61
CA ALA A 281 0.87 23.60 3.55
C ALA A 281 0.41 23.20 2.16
N CYS A 282 0.13 21.90 1.95
CA CYS A 282 -0.35 21.42 0.66
C CYS A 282 -1.75 21.95 0.34
N ASN A 283 -2.64 21.96 1.34
CA ASN A 283 -4.01 22.39 1.10
C ASN A 283 -4.10 23.91 0.81
N GLN A 284 -3.18 24.71 1.37
CA GLN A 284 -3.11 26.13 1.06
C GLN A 284 -2.62 26.37 -0.38
N ASP A 285 -1.66 25.59 -0.83
CA ASP A 285 -1.13 25.70 -2.18
C ASP A 285 -0.67 24.31 -2.67
N PRO A 286 -1.54 23.58 -3.36
CA PRO A 286 -1.18 22.22 -3.80
C PRO A 286 0.00 22.18 -4.79
N ASN A 287 0.38 23.32 -5.41
CA ASN A 287 1.59 23.37 -6.24
C ASN A 287 2.86 23.05 -5.44
N ARG A 288 2.80 23.16 -4.12
CA ARG A 288 3.91 22.75 -3.23
C ARG A 288 4.22 21.24 -3.32
N VAL A 289 3.28 20.47 -3.84
CA VAL A 289 3.46 19.01 -4.06
C VAL A 289 3.38 18.66 -5.54
N LEU A 290 2.52 19.32 -6.30
CA LEU A 290 2.28 19.02 -7.71
C LEU A 290 2.38 20.34 -8.49
N PRO A 291 3.56 20.67 -9.05
CA PRO A 291 3.89 22.04 -9.47
C PRO A 291 3.31 22.43 -10.84
N VAL A 292 1.97 22.48 -10.93
CA VAL A 292 1.27 22.81 -12.16
C VAL A 292 1.57 24.26 -12.59
N ASP A 293 1.60 25.20 -11.62
CA ASP A 293 1.78 26.62 -11.90
C ASP A 293 3.05 26.92 -12.71
N VAL A 294 4.21 26.46 -12.23
CA VAL A 294 5.48 26.75 -12.91
C VAL A 294 5.60 25.98 -14.23
N LEU A 295 5.03 24.77 -14.32
CA LEU A 295 5.05 24.04 -15.58
C LEU A 295 4.15 24.70 -16.63
N ARG A 296 3.04 25.31 -16.24
CA ARG A 296 2.22 26.11 -17.16
C ARG A 296 3.00 27.33 -17.67
N ASP A 297 3.73 28.01 -16.77
CA ASP A 297 4.59 29.11 -17.19
C ASP A 297 5.62 28.64 -18.22
N MET A 298 6.27 27.50 -17.93
CA MET A 298 7.30 26.94 -18.82
C MET A 298 6.71 26.50 -20.15
N GLU A 299 5.49 26.01 -20.17
CA GLU A 299 4.78 25.68 -21.41
C GLU A 299 4.57 26.92 -22.27
N ARG A 300 4.06 28.01 -21.66
CA ARG A 300 3.83 29.27 -22.37
C ARG A 300 5.13 29.87 -22.90
N GLU A 301 6.21 29.72 -22.14
CA GLU A 301 7.53 30.25 -22.52
C GLU A 301 8.25 29.39 -23.54
N GLY A 302 7.75 28.20 -23.86
CA GLY A 302 8.38 27.29 -24.78
C GLY A 302 9.56 26.51 -24.19
N VAL A 303 9.71 26.50 -22.86
CA VAL A 303 10.77 25.73 -22.19
C VAL A 303 10.45 24.23 -22.33
N ILE A 304 9.17 23.88 -22.18
CA ILE A 304 8.66 22.53 -22.49
C ILE A 304 7.67 22.65 -23.65
N GLY A 305 7.47 21.56 -24.37
CA GLY A 305 6.51 21.55 -25.48
C GLY A 305 5.08 21.64 -24.99
N SER A 306 4.71 20.82 -24.02
CA SER A 306 3.38 20.84 -23.40
C SER A 306 3.40 20.13 -22.06
N LEU A 307 2.46 20.51 -21.19
CA LEU A 307 2.15 19.78 -19.97
C LEU A 307 0.98 18.85 -20.28
N HIS A 308 1.14 17.57 -19.98
CA HIS A 308 0.08 16.57 -20.20
C HIS A 308 -1.18 16.98 -19.45
N ASP A 309 -2.34 16.82 -20.09
CA ASP A 309 -3.63 17.26 -19.55
C ASP A 309 -4.08 16.49 -18.30
N MET A 310 -3.52 15.31 -18.07
CA MET A 310 -3.89 14.47 -16.93
C MET A 310 -2.71 14.35 -15.97
N PHE A 311 -2.98 14.38 -14.66
CA PHE A 311 -1.99 13.96 -13.69
C PHE A 311 -2.47 12.69 -12.98
N TYR A 312 -1.53 11.97 -12.41
CA TYR A 312 -1.81 10.70 -11.74
C TYR A 312 -1.36 10.81 -10.29
N THR A 313 -2.17 10.26 -9.38
CA THR A 313 -1.92 10.45 -7.95
C THR A 313 -2.34 9.21 -7.16
N THR A 314 -1.60 8.92 -6.10
CA THR A 314 -2.09 8.01 -5.07
C THR A 314 -1.58 8.49 -3.73
N VAL A 315 -2.09 7.91 -2.65
CA VAL A 315 -1.54 8.14 -1.31
C VAL A 315 -0.50 7.06 -1.07
N GLY A 316 0.77 7.45 -1.04
CA GLY A 316 1.86 6.49 -0.88
C GLY A 316 2.07 6.02 0.56
N ASN A 317 1.34 6.60 1.50
CA ASN A 317 1.44 6.27 2.92
C ASN A 317 0.96 4.82 3.16
N GLY A 318 1.88 3.91 3.47
CA GLY A 318 1.53 2.53 3.78
C GLY A 318 1.08 1.69 2.58
N THR A 319 1.14 2.21 1.37
CA THR A 319 0.67 1.47 0.19
C THR A 319 1.61 0.30 -0.12
N ALA A 320 1.02 -0.87 -0.31
CA ALA A 320 1.75 -2.12 -0.55
C ALA A 320 2.63 -2.02 -1.80
N VAL A 321 3.82 -2.60 -1.74
CA VAL A 321 4.79 -2.55 -2.85
C VAL A 321 4.19 -3.17 -4.13
N ALA A 322 3.48 -4.30 -4.01
CA ALA A 322 2.85 -4.94 -5.17
C ALA A 322 1.81 -4.02 -5.82
N LYS A 323 1.02 -3.30 -5.01
CA LYS A 323 0.02 -2.36 -5.53
C LYS A 323 0.69 -1.14 -6.19
N ALA A 324 1.73 -0.60 -5.57
CA ALA A 324 2.48 0.50 -6.15
C ALA A 324 3.05 0.11 -7.52
N LYS A 325 3.56 -1.11 -7.63
CA LYS A 325 4.09 -1.62 -8.90
C LYS A 325 2.99 -1.72 -9.96
N GLU A 326 1.82 -2.24 -9.57
CA GLU A 326 0.65 -2.34 -10.45
C GLU A 326 0.23 -0.94 -10.96
N TYR A 327 0.11 0.04 -10.04
CA TYR A 327 -0.26 1.41 -10.41
C TYR A 327 0.77 2.01 -11.38
N GLY A 328 2.05 1.85 -11.06
CA GLY A 328 3.13 2.37 -11.92
C GLY A 328 3.08 1.80 -13.32
N ALA A 329 2.83 0.49 -13.44
CA ALA A 329 2.75 -0.18 -14.74
C ALA A 329 1.55 0.33 -15.56
N GLU A 330 0.39 0.50 -14.93
CA GLU A 330 -0.79 1.01 -15.61
C GLU A 330 -0.60 2.46 -16.05
N ILE A 331 -0.04 3.30 -15.17
CA ILE A 331 0.23 4.70 -15.48
C ILE A 331 1.24 4.79 -16.63
N ALA A 332 2.29 3.96 -16.62
CA ALA A 332 3.29 3.93 -17.70
C ALA A 332 2.64 3.68 -19.06
N MET A 333 1.70 2.73 -19.12
CA MET A 333 0.99 2.43 -20.37
C MET A 333 0.15 3.63 -20.83
N LYS A 334 -0.54 4.29 -19.90
CA LYS A 334 -1.37 5.46 -20.22
C LYS A 334 -0.51 6.63 -20.72
N LEU A 335 0.63 6.88 -20.05
CA LEU A 335 1.53 7.94 -20.45
C LEU A 335 2.13 7.68 -21.83
N GLN A 336 2.56 6.45 -22.09
CA GLN A 336 3.13 6.07 -23.38
C GLN A 336 2.09 6.24 -24.50
N LYS A 337 0.87 5.79 -24.26
CA LYS A 337 -0.23 5.91 -25.22
C LYS A 337 -0.57 7.37 -25.52
N ALA A 338 -0.42 8.24 -24.52
CA ALA A 338 -0.68 9.69 -24.67
C ALA A 338 0.46 10.46 -25.32
N GLY A 339 1.56 9.79 -25.67
CA GLY A 339 2.70 10.43 -26.30
C GLY A 339 3.55 11.27 -25.35
N VAL A 340 3.51 10.97 -24.06
CA VAL A 340 4.32 11.67 -23.04
C VAL A 340 5.78 11.34 -23.26
N THR A 341 6.64 12.37 -23.22
CA THR A 341 8.09 12.23 -23.44
C THR A 341 8.80 11.83 -22.15
N ALA A 342 8.40 12.43 -21.02
CA ALA A 342 9.05 12.24 -19.72
C ALA A 342 8.11 12.63 -18.60
N ALA A 343 8.40 12.17 -17.39
CA ALA A 343 7.55 12.46 -16.25
C ALA A 343 8.35 13.04 -15.07
N ILE A 344 7.70 13.93 -14.33
CA ILE A 344 8.18 14.39 -13.02
C ILE A 344 7.32 13.69 -11.98
N PHE A 345 7.96 12.95 -11.08
CA PHE A 345 7.28 12.22 -10.01
C PHE A 345 7.63 12.89 -8.68
N THR A 346 6.62 13.24 -7.87
CA THR A 346 6.86 13.87 -6.56
C THR A 346 6.43 12.95 -5.42
N SER A 347 7.19 12.99 -4.30
CA SER A 347 6.86 12.23 -3.09
C SER A 347 7.10 13.09 -1.85
N THR A 348 6.41 12.75 -0.81
CA THR A 348 6.50 13.48 0.48
C THR A 348 7.23 12.64 1.56
N UNK A 349 6.57 11.81 2.31
CA UNK A 349 7.10 11.14 3.42
C UNK A 349 7.86 9.94 3.05
N GLY A 350 8.22 9.16 4.11
CA GLY A 350 9.07 7.98 3.98
C GLY A 350 8.45 6.84 3.16
N THR A 351 7.34 6.24 3.62
CA THR A 351 6.68 5.17 2.86
C THR A 351 6.08 5.70 1.56
N CYS A 352 5.74 6.97 1.53
CA CYS A 352 5.33 7.67 0.32
C CYS A 352 6.46 7.63 -0.72
N THR A 353 7.70 7.90 -0.30
CA THR A 353 8.88 7.82 -1.18
C THR A 353 9.09 6.39 -1.68
N ARG A 354 8.92 5.38 -0.81
CA ARG A 354 9.03 3.97 -1.22
C ARG A 354 8.00 3.66 -2.31
N CYS A 355 6.75 4.06 -2.10
CA CYS A 355 5.66 3.88 -3.06
C CYS A 355 6.01 4.58 -4.38
N GLY A 356 6.38 5.86 -4.31
CA GLY A 356 6.72 6.65 -5.51
C GLY A 356 7.89 6.04 -6.29
N ALA A 357 8.95 5.65 -5.60
CA ALA A 357 10.11 5.05 -6.27
C ALA A 357 9.75 3.71 -6.92
N THR A 358 8.84 2.95 -6.29
CA THR A 358 8.35 1.70 -6.88
C THR A 358 7.55 1.97 -8.15
N MET A 359 6.65 2.95 -8.11
CA MET A 359 5.83 3.32 -9.27
C MET A 359 6.69 3.86 -10.41
N LEU A 360 7.63 4.77 -10.08
CA LEU A 360 8.41 5.41 -11.13
C LEU A 360 9.35 4.44 -11.84
N LYS A 361 9.80 3.37 -11.18
CA LYS A 361 10.60 2.33 -11.86
C LYS A 361 9.81 1.69 -13.01
N GLU A 362 8.50 1.51 -12.84
CA GLU A 362 7.67 0.99 -13.92
C GLU A 362 7.56 2.00 -15.07
N ILE A 363 7.45 3.30 -14.73
CA ILE A 363 7.43 4.37 -15.75
C ILE A 363 8.78 4.43 -16.47
N GLU A 364 9.87 4.28 -15.72
CA GLU A 364 11.23 4.32 -16.31
C GLU A 364 11.44 3.25 -17.39
N LYS A 365 10.67 2.16 -17.36
CA LYS A 365 10.76 1.13 -18.40
C LYS A 365 10.38 1.65 -19.78
N VAL A 366 9.61 2.75 -19.86
CA VAL A 366 9.12 3.28 -21.15
C VAL A 366 9.52 4.73 -21.42
N MET A 367 9.94 5.50 -20.42
CA MET A 367 10.36 6.88 -20.60
C MET A 367 11.20 7.36 -19.41
N PRO A 368 12.04 8.39 -19.61
CA PRO A 368 12.78 8.91 -18.45
C PRO A 368 11.84 9.58 -17.46
N VAL A 369 12.14 9.39 -16.18
CA VAL A 369 11.36 9.97 -15.08
C VAL A 369 12.32 10.47 -14.02
N VAL A 370 12.01 11.63 -13.43
CA VAL A 370 12.80 12.20 -12.33
C VAL A 370 11.97 12.19 -11.06
N HIS A 371 12.59 11.78 -9.95
CA HIS A 371 11.95 11.72 -8.64
C HIS A 371 12.34 12.94 -7.83
N VAL A 372 11.39 13.81 -7.51
CA VAL A 372 11.60 15.01 -6.68
C VAL A 372 11.05 14.69 -5.27
N LEU A 373 11.91 14.70 -4.27
CA LEU A 373 11.55 14.19 -2.94
C LEU A 373 12.57 14.60 -1.88
N THR A 374 12.18 14.49 -0.62
CA THR A 374 13.06 14.87 0.50
C THR A 374 13.88 13.69 1.03
N VAL A 375 13.30 12.49 1.08
CA VAL A 375 13.92 11.33 1.76
C VAL A 375 14.79 10.54 0.75
N VAL A 376 15.83 11.18 0.27
CA VAL A 376 16.73 10.67 -0.79
C VAL A 376 17.22 9.23 -0.53
N PRO A 377 17.64 8.85 0.69
CA PRO A 377 18.14 7.48 0.92
C PRO A 377 17.10 6.40 0.57
N ILE A 378 15.81 6.65 0.80
CA ILE A 378 14.77 5.68 0.48
C ILE A 378 14.65 5.53 -1.04
N SER A 379 14.61 6.65 -1.77
CA SER A 379 14.54 6.62 -3.23
C SER A 379 15.71 5.86 -3.84
N LYS A 380 16.91 6.10 -3.30
CA LYS A 380 18.12 5.39 -3.72
C LYS A 380 18.00 3.88 -3.47
N THR A 381 17.59 3.51 -2.29
CA THR A 381 17.45 2.10 -1.90
C THR A 381 16.46 1.37 -2.82
N VAL A 382 15.32 1.99 -3.09
CA VAL A 382 14.27 1.39 -3.92
C VAL A 382 14.69 1.34 -5.40
N GLY A 383 15.47 2.31 -5.87
CA GLY A 383 16.08 2.21 -7.19
C GLY A 383 15.66 3.26 -8.22
N ALA A 384 15.23 4.44 -7.80
CA ALA A 384 15.00 5.53 -8.74
C ALA A 384 16.33 5.93 -9.38
N ASN A 385 16.33 6.23 -10.67
CA ASN A 385 17.57 6.55 -11.40
C ASN A 385 17.93 8.04 -11.34
N ARG A 386 16.94 8.94 -11.54
CA ARG A 386 17.18 10.39 -11.50
C ARG A 386 16.48 10.94 -10.25
N ILE A 387 17.25 11.52 -9.35
CA ILE A 387 16.76 11.96 -8.03
C ILE A 387 17.12 13.42 -7.82
N VAL A 388 16.12 14.24 -7.48
CA VAL A 388 16.32 15.66 -7.17
C VAL A 388 15.85 15.90 -5.74
N PRO A 389 16.76 16.28 -4.83
CA PRO A 389 16.37 16.58 -3.46
C PRO A 389 15.44 17.79 -3.38
N ALA A 390 14.38 17.65 -2.60
CA ALA A 390 13.32 18.66 -2.45
C ALA A 390 13.48 19.44 -1.15
N ILE A 391 12.56 20.39 -0.91
CA ILE A 391 12.69 21.35 0.19
C ILE A 391 12.34 20.73 1.55
N ALA A 392 11.11 20.23 1.70
CA ALA A 392 10.68 19.67 2.99
C ALA A 392 9.57 18.64 2.76
N ILE A 393 9.38 17.75 3.73
CA ILE A 393 8.41 16.66 3.61
C ILE A 393 6.98 17.15 3.28
N PRO A 394 6.40 18.10 4.07
CA PRO A 394 5.01 18.50 3.80
C PRO A 394 4.83 19.41 2.58
N HIS A 395 5.93 19.98 2.07
CA HIS A 395 5.90 20.91 0.95
C HIS A 395 7.18 20.78 0.11
N PRO A 396 7.34 19.66 -0.60
CA PRO A 396 8.61 19.40 -1.31
C PRO A 396 8.98 20.46 -2.34
N LEU A 397 8.01 21.13 -2.93
CA LEU A 397 8.27 22.14 -3.97
C LEU A 397 7.83 23.54 -3.55
N GLY A 398 7.93 23.87 -2.26
CA GLY A 398 7.61 25.18 -1.79
C GLY A 398 8.03 25.39 -0.35
N ASP A 399 7.91 26.64 0.10
CA ASP A 399 8.22 26.99 1.48
C ASP A 399 7.19 28.05 1.94
N PRO A 400 6.21 27.64 2.76
CA PRO A 400 5.14 28.56 3.17
C PRO A 400 5.61 29.77 3.99
N THR A 401 6.88 29.80 4.40
CA THR A 401 7.43 30.97 5.11
C THR A 401 7.91 32.06 4.15
N MET A 402 8.02 31.75 2.86
CA MET A 402 8.46 32.70 1.84
C MET A 402 7.30 33.58 1.35
N GLN A 403 7.62 34.75 0.80
CA GLN A 403 6.63 35.54 0.07
C GLN A 403 6.22 34.76 -1.20
N PRO A 404 4.96 34.88 -1.66
CA PRO A 404 4.48 34.08 -2.77
C PRO A 404 5.35 34.09 -4.05
N LYS A 405 5.85 35.28 -4.42
CA LYS A 405 6.71 35.38 -5.60
C LYS A 405 8.04 34.67 -5.41
N GLU A 406 8.62 34.78 -4.21
CA GLU A 406 9.88 34.13 -3.87
C GLU A 406 9.70 32.61 -3.84
N GLU A 407 8.59 32.16 -3.26
CA GLU A 407 8.26 30.74 -3.20
C GLU A 407 8.09 30.15 -4.60
N LYS A 408 7.34 30.85 -5.47
CA LYS A 408 7.14 30.39 -6.85
C LYS A 408 8.46 30.36 -7.61
N TYR A 409 9.34 31.33 -7.38
CA TYR A 409 10.67 31.35 -7.99
C TYR A 409 11.49 30.11 -7.53
N ALA A 410 11.50 29.83 -6.24
CA ALA A 410 12.21 28.67 -5.70
C ALA A 410 11.64 27.36 -6.27
N ARG A 411 10.31 27.25 -6.39
CA ARG A 411 9.63 26.11 -7.02
C ARG A 411 10.10 25.96 -8.46
N ARG A 412 10.16 27.06 -9.18
CA ARG A 412 10.60 27.06 -10.57
C ARG A 412 12.04 26.55 -10.70
N GLN A 413 12.94 27.03 -9.83
CA GLN A 413 14.33 26.57 -9.86
C GLN A 413 14.41 25.06 -9.65
N LEU A 414 13.60 24.52 -8.74
CA LEU A 414 13.58 23.09 -8.46
C LEU A 414 13.03 22.28 -9.66
N VAL A 415 11.99 22.79 -10.31
CA VAL A 415 11.45 22.16 -11.52
C VAL A 415 12.44 22.27 -12.68
N GLU A 416 13.15 23.39 -12.82
CA GLU A 416 14.22 23.53 -13.82
C GLU A 416 15.31 22.47 -13.60
N LYS A 417 15.68 22.24 -12.34
CA LYS A 417 16.64 21.20 -11.99
C LYS A 417 16.12 19.81 -12.39
N ALA A 418 14.82 19.56 -12.12
CA ALA A 418 14.19 18.30 -12.52
C ALA A 418 14.21 18.10 -14.04
N LEU A 419 13.89 19.16 -14.80
CA LEU A 419 13.95 19.10 -16.27
C LEU A 419 15.38 18.88 -16.75
N SER A 420 16.36 19.53 -16.11
CA SER A 420 17.78 19.32 -16.43
C SER A 420 18.19 17.88 -16.20
N ALA A 421 17.73 17.27 -15.10
CA ALA A 421 18.00 15.85 -14.81
C ALA A 421 17.42 14.95 -15.91
N LEU A 422 16.24 15.30 -16.43
CA LEU A 422 15.63 14.54 -17.54
C LEU A 422 16.41 14.68 -18.85
N GLN A 423 17.17 15.77 -19.00
CA GLN A 423 18.00 16.02 -20.20
C GLN A 423 19.42 15.48 -20.06
N THR A 424 19.79 14.99 -18.90
CA THR A 424 21.15 14.51 -18.63
C THR A 424 21.25 13.02 -18.90
N LYS A 425 22.21 12.62 -19.70
CA LYS A 425 22.52 11.21 -19.91
C LYS A 425 23.14 10.67 -18.61
N ILE A 426 22.62 9.57 -18.11
CA ILE A 426 23.17 8.88 -16.95
C ILE A 426 23.34 7.40 -17.27
N ASP A 427 24.38 6.80 -16.70
CA ASP A 427 24.64 5.37 -16.84
C ASP A 427 24.33 4.63 -15.52
N GLU A 428 24.16 5.38 -14.43
CA GLU A 428 23.86 4.82 -13.13
C GLU A 428 22.99 5.81 -12.34
N GLN A 429 22.46 5.35 -11.24
CA GLN A 429 21.62 6.16 -10.34
C GLN A 429 22.33 7.45 -9.96
N THR A 430 21.69 8.58 -10.20
CA THR A 430 22.28 9.91 -10.02
C THR A 430 21.38 10.82 -9.19
N VAL A 431 22.00 11.49 -8.21
CA VAL A 431 21.34 12.55 -7.42
C VAL A 431 21.88 13.88 -7.96
N PHE A 432 20.99 14.78 -8.35
CA PHE A 432 21.30 16.08 -8.98
C PHE A 432 21.34 17.20 -7.97
#